data_f3a81a360cad5b9ac2e1e1e2534c463e
#
_entry.id   f3a81a360cad5b9ac2e1e1e2534c463e
#
_cell.length_a   1.000
_cell.length_b   1.000
_cell.length_c   1.000
_cell.angle_alpha   90.00
_cell.angle_beta   90.00
_cell.angle_gamma   90.00
#
_symmetry.space_group_name_H-M   'P 1'
#
loop_
_entity.id
_entity.type
_entity.pdbx_description
1 polymer ?
#
loop_
_entity_poly.entity_id
_entity_poly.type
_entity_poly.pdbx_seq_one_letter_code
_entity_poly.pdbx_strand_id
1 'polypeptide(L)'
;MGVQYPCGYDQVRGGVKTLFDVNSVDPTGALTNAKDLPEREVEQIGEIMNALARLKETEEDLAEASTKYMELNRTDMKALHYLIVCQNRGEAATPTAIAHHLGISTASTTKLLDRLEGGGHATREPHPTDRRALTISITPATKRVAMETVGKHQARRFDVAARLTSEERSVVLGFLQDMAAELDVSNAEWAEA
;
A
#
# COMPACT_ATOMS: atom_id res chain seq x y z
N MET A 1 -30.65 -12.92 2.01
CA MET A 1 -30.04 -13.79 0.98
C MET A 1 -28.55 -13.80 1.27
N GLY A 2 -28.06 -14.88 1.88
CA GLY A 2 -26.64 -14.97 2.29
C GLY A 2 -25.75 -15.13 1.06
N VAL A 3 -24.74 -14.27 0.95
CA VAL A 3 -23.69 -14.40 -0.06
C VAL A 3 -22.81 -15.58 0.36
N GLN A 4 -22.87 -16.66 -0.39
CA GLN A 4 -22.07 -17.85 -0.19
C GLN A 4 -20.72 -17.62 -0.85
N TYR A 5 -19.69 -17.33 -0.04
CA TYR A 5 -18.31 -17.27 -0.53
C TYR A 5 -17.83 -18.69 -0.86
N PRO A 6 -17.13 -18.90 -1.99
CA PRO A 6 -16.61 -20.21 -2.33
C PRO A 6 -15.58 -20.65 -1.28
N CYS A 7 -15.87 -21.80 -0.68
CA CYS A 7 -15.06 -22.51 0.30
C CYS A 7 -13.69 -22.85 -0.32
N GLY A 8 -12.60 -22.27 0.19
CA GLY A 8 -11.23 -22.52 -0.27
C GLY A 8 -10.17 -21.81 0.55
N TYR A 9 -10.49 -21.27 1.72
CA TYR A 9 -9.57 -20.46 2.53
C TYR A 9 -9.07 -21.13 3.82
N ASP A 10 -9.20 -22.44 3.91
CA ASP A 10 -8.89 -23.20 5.15
C ASP A 10 -7.59 -23.98 5.03
N GLN A 11 -6.46 -23.30 4.72
CA GLN A 11 -5.14 -23.80 5.03
C GLN A 11 -4.25 -22.64 5.48
N VAL A 12 -4.45 -22.22 6.72
CA VAL A 12 -3.51 -21.37 7.45
C VAL A 12 -2.25 -22.19 7.72
N ARG A 13 -1.14 -21.78 7.13
CA ARG A 13 0.19 -22.23 7.57
C ARG A 13 0.33 -21.95 9.07
N GLY A 14 0.42 -23.01 9.87
CA GLY A 14 0.79 -23.11 11.27
C GLY A 14 0.55 -21.89 12.16
N GLY A 15 -0.58 -21.86 12.82
CA GLY A 15 -0.87 -21.47 14.19
C GLY A 15 -0.04 -20.40 14.91
N VAL A 16 0.35 -19.31 14.30
CA VAL A 16 0.70 -18.10 15.05
C VAL A 16 -0.59 -17.30 15.20
N LYS A 17 -1.19 -17.32 16.41
CA LYS A 17 -2.23 -16.40 16.77
C LYS A 17 -1.68 -15.00 16.52
N THR A 18 -2.31 -14.26 15.61
CA THR A 18 -1.79 -12.98 15.15
C THR A 18 -1.76 -11.98 16.31
N LEU A 19 -0.90 -10.97 16.19
CA LEU A 19 -0.79 -9.85 17.15
C LEU A 19 -2.15 -9.15 17.41
N PHE A 20 -3.19 -9.49 16.66
CA PHE A 20 -4.54 -8.93 16.68
C PHE A 20 -5.58 -9.86 17.30
N ASP A 21 -5.19 -11.03 17.83
CA ASP A 21 -6.09 -11.84 18.66
C ASP A 21 -6.20 -11.19 20.04
N VAL A 22 -7.31 -10.49 20.26
CA VAL A 22 -7.60 -9.74 21.48
C VAL A 22 -7.40 -10.61 22.73
N ASN A 23 -7.83 -11.87 22.70
CA ASN A 23 -7.67 -12.79 23.82
C ASN A 23 -6.22 -13.19 24.09
N SER A 24 -5.35 -13.12 23.08
CA SER A 24 -3.92 -13.44 23.23
C SER A 24 -3.08 -12.21 23.61
N VAL A 25 -3.48 -11.02 23.15
CA VAL A 25 -2.73 -9.77 23.36
C VAL A 25 -3.18 -9.04 24.64
N ASP A 26 -4.49 -9.06 24.93
CA ASP A 26 -5.07 -8.41 26.10
C ASP A 26 -6.02 -9.35 26.88
N PRO A 27 -5.50 -10.47 27.44
CA PRO A 27 -6.33 -11.44 28.16
C PRO A 27 -7.03 -10.85 29.39
N THR A 28 -6.50 -9.72 29.88
CA THR A 28 -7.07 -9.03 31.05
C THR A 28 -8.09 -7.97 30.68
N GLY A 29 -8.19 -7.57 29.40
CA GLY A 29 -9.02 -6.44 28.95
C GLY A 29 -8.56 -5.12 29.55
N ALA A 30 -7.24 -4.92 29.66
CA ALA A 30 -6.66 -3.69 30.18
C ALA A 30 -6.51 -2.62 29.09
N LEU A 31 -6.45 -3.04 27.84
CA LEU A 31 -6.26 -2.17 26.67
C LEU A 31 -7.53 -2.02 25.84
N THR A 32 -8.44 -3.00 25.91
CA THR A 32 -9.66 -3.04 25.12
C THR A 32 -10.91 -3.16 26.01
N ASN A 33 -12.04 -2.65 25.53
CA ASN A 33 -13.34 -2.83 26.20
C ASN A 33 -14.03 -4.15 25.79
N ALA A 34 -13.26 -5.18 25.42
CA ALA A 34 -13.80 -6.45 24.93
C ALA A 34 -14.74 -7.14 25.96
N LYS A 35 -14.54 -6.88 27.27
CA LYS A 35 -15.40 -7.43 28.33
C LYS A 35 -16.82 -6.88 28.35
N ASP A 36 -17.03 -5.72 27.74
CA ASP A 36 -18.34 -5.06 27.70
C ASP A 36 -19.19 -5.50 26.51
N LEU A 37 -18.61 -6.32 25.63
CA LEU A 37 -19.25 -6.83 24.42
C LEU A 37 -19.63 -8.32 24.55
N PRO A 38 -20.72 -8.77 23.90
CA PRO A 38 -21.03 -10.18 23.76
C PRO A 38 -19.90 -10.93 23.07
N GLU A 39 -19.62 -12.17 23.49
CA GLU A 39 -18.54 -13.02 22.96
C GLU A 39 -18.55 -13.11 21.42
N ARG A 40 -19.73 -13.26 20.83
CA ARG A 40 -19.91 -13.32 19.38
C ARG A 40 -19.45 -12.03 18.65
N GLU A 41 -19.65 -10.87 19.27
CA GLU A 41 -19.20 -9.60 18.71
C GLU A 41 -17.68 -9.47 18.79
N VAL A 42 -17.08 -9.90 19.89
CA VAL A 42 -15.63 -9.95 20.07
C VAL A 42 -14.99 -10.88 19.02
N GLU A 43 -15.58 -12.06 18.77
CA GLU A 43 -15.14 -12.98 17.72
C GLU A 43 -15.19 -12.32 16.34
N GLN A 44 -16.30 -11.66 15.99
CA GLN A 44 -16.46 -10.98 14.70
C GLN A 44 -15.47 -9.83 14.51
N ILE A 45 -15.21 -9.05 15.55
CA ILE A 45 -14.17 -8.00 15.53
C ILE A 45 -12.79 -8.65 15.30
N GLY A 46 -12.50 -9.75 15.99
CA GLY A 46 -11.27 -10.51 15.80
C GLY A 46 -11.09 -11.01 14.36
N GLU A 47 -12.16 -11.48 13.71
CA GLU A 47 -12.14 -11.88 12.30
C GLU A 47 -11.78 -10.72 11.38
N ILE A 48 -12.31 -9.52 11.63
CA ILE A 48 -11.97 -8.31 10.86
C ILE A 48 -10.50 -7.96 11.03
N MET A 49 -9.98 -7.95 12.27
CA MET A 49 -8.57 -7.65 12.54
C MET A 49 -7.64 -8.66 11.87
N ASN A 50 -7.98 -9.94 11.92
CA ASN A 50 -7.23 -10.99 11.24
C ASN A 50 -7.27 -10.83 9.70
N ALA A 51 -8.40 -10.41 9.13
CA ALA A 51 -8.51 -10.15 7.69
C ALA A 51 -7.63 -8.97 7.26
N LEU A 52 -7.58 -7.89 8.06
CA LEU A 52 -6.69 -6.75 7.82
C LEU A 52 -5.20 -7.16 7.91
N ALA A 53 -4.83 -7.96 8.91
CA ALA A 53 -3.47 -8.47 9.05
C ALA A 53 -3.04 -9.30 7.82
N ARG A 54 -3.90 -10.20 7.37
CA ARG A 54 -3.66 -11.01 6.16
C ARG A 54 -3.57 -10.17 4.89
N LEU A 55 -4.42 -9.13 4.78
CA LEU A 55 -4.34 -8.20 3.65
C LEU A 55 -2.98 -7.52 3.61
N LYS A 56 -2.51 -7.00 4.75
CA LYS A 56 -1.20 -6.37 4.89
C LYS A 56 -0.06 -7.32 4.50
N GLU A 57 -0.05 -8.54 5.02
CA GLU A 57 0.94 -9.58 4.69
C GLU A 57 0.95 -9.87 3.19
N THR A 58 -0.23 -10.07 2.58
CA THR A 58 -0.35 -10.32 1.14
C THR A 58 0.16 -9.13 0.31
N GLU A 59 -0.04 -7.89 0.76
CA GLU A 59 0.49 -6.69 0.13
C GLU A 59 2.02 -6.61 0.21
N GLU A 60 2.59 -7.00 1.34
CA GLU A 60 4.03 -7.06 1.56
C GLU A 60 4.68 -8.13 0.67
N ASP A 61 4.09 -9.33 0.59
CA ASP A 61 4.53 -10.41 -0.30
C ASP A 61 4.50 -9.99 -1.77
N LEU A 62 3.43 -9.32 -2.21
CA LEU A 62 3.31 -8.81 -3.57
C LEU A 62 4.37 -7.74 -3.86
N ALA A 63 4.62 -6.85 -2.91
CA ALA A 63 5.64 -5.80 -3.04
C ALA A 63 7.04 -6.42 -3.13
N GLU A 64 7.35 -7.43 -2.30
CA GLU A 64 8.61 -8.15 -2.34
C GLU A 64 8.81 -8.90 -3.66
N ALA A 65 7.80 -9.64 -4.10
CA ALA A 65 7.83 -10.34 -5.39
C ALA A 65 8.05 -9.37 -6.56
N SER A 66 7.43 -8.19 -6.50
CA SER A 66 7.56 -7.16 -7.54
C SER A 66 8.96 -6.55 -7.56
N THR A 67 9.55 -6.24 -6.39
CA THR A 67 10.92 -5.72 -6.30
C THR A 67 11.94 -6.73 -6.81
N LYS A 68 11.75 -8.01 -6.47
CA LYS A 68 12.61 -9.10 -6.94
C LYS A 68 12.50 -9.31 -8.46
N TYR A 69 11.26 -9.28 -9.00
CA TYR A 69 11.03 -9.44 -10.43
C TYR A 69 11.62 -8.30 -11.26
N MET A 70 11.54 -7.06 -10.77
CA MET A 70 12.07 -5.87 -11.44
C MET A 70 13.57 -5.64 -11.18
N GLU A 71 14.18 -6.40 -10.27
CA GLU A 71 15.54 -6.18 -9.76
C GLU A 71 15.76 -4.76 -9.18
N LEU A 72 14.71 -4.21 -8.56
CA LEU A 72 14.67 -2.86 -8.02
C LEU A 72 14.37 -2.90 -6.53
N ASN A 73 14.84 -1.89 -5.79
CA ASN A 73 14.46 -1.77 -4.38
C ASN A 73 13.08 -1.10 -4.20
N ARG A 74 12.56 -1.13 -2.97
CA ARG A 74 11.24 -0.59 -2.64
C ARG A 74 11.09 0.91 -2.96
N THR A 75 12.16 1.71 -2.78
CA THR A 75 12.14 3.15 -3.08
C THR A 75 12.13 3.40 -4.58
N ASP A 76 12.85 2.59 -5.36
CA ASP A 76 12.82 2.62 -6.82
C ASP A 76 11.41 2.34 -7.36
N MET A 77 10.75 1.29 -6.81
CA MET A 77 9.38 0.96 -7.19
C MET A 77 8.39 2.08 -6.88
N LYS A 78 8.53 2.75 -5.72
CA LYS A 78 7.71 3.93 -5.39
C LYS A 78 7.95 5.08 -6.38
N ALA A 79 9.20 5.34 -6.77
CA ALA A 79 9.53 6.34 -7.78
C ALA A 79 8.89 6.01 -9.13
N LEU A 80 9.02 4.79 -9.61
CA LEU A 80 8.41 4.36 -10.89
C LEU A 80 6.89 4.51 -10.85
N HIS A 81 6.25 4.15 -9.74
CA HIS A 81 4.80 4.34 -9.58
C HIS A 81 4.42 5.84 -9.67
N TYR A 82 5.16 6.70 -9.00
CA TYR A 82 4.96 8.15 -9.08
C TYR A 82 5.11 8.65 -10.53
N LEU A 83 6.14 8.21 -11.26
CA LEU A 83 6.34 8.56 -12.66
C LEU A 83 5.18 8.11 -13.56
N ILE A 84 4.61 6.93 -13.33
CA ILE A 84 3.42 6.43 -14.05
C ILE A 84 2.22 7.35 -13.78
N VAL A 85 1.99 7.74 -12.53
CA VAL A 85 0.89 8.62 -12.15
C VAL A 85 1.03 9.98 -12.82
N CYS A 86 2.22 10.61 -12.75
CA CYS A 86 2.49 11.89 -13.41
C CYS A 86 2.25 11.79 -14.91
N GLN A 87 2.79 10.75 -15.56
CA GLN A 87 2.61 10.56 -16.99
C GLN A 87 1.13 10.41 -17.38
N ASN A 88 0.36 9.66 -16.60
CA ASN A 88 -1.07 9.46 -16.87
C ASN A 88 -1.90 10.74 -16.65
N ARG A 89 -1.43 11.68 -15.82
CA ARG A 89 -2.04 12.97 -15.56
C ARG A 89 -1.54 14.08 -16.51
N GLY A 90 -0.52 13.79 -17.32
CA GLY A 90 0.14 14.82 -18.15
C GLY A 90 0.96 15.81 -17.32
N GLU A 91 1.38 15.43 -16.12
CA GLU A 91 2.18 16.25 -15.21
C GLU A 91 3.67 15.96 -15.39
N ALA A 92 4.51 17.01 -15.29
CA ALA A 92 5.97 16.84 -15.36
C ALA A 92 6.52 16.38 -14.00
N ALA A 93 7.13 15.22 -13.95
CA ALA A 93 7.81 14.74 -12.75
C ALA A 93 9.23 15.32 -12.67
N THR A 94 9.45 16.29 -11.77
CA THR A 94 10.77 16.86 -11.53
C THR A 94 11.51 16.12 -10.40
N PRO A 95 12.87 16.16 -10.35
CA PRO A 95 13.62 15.57 -9.24
C PRO A 95 13.17 16.09 -7.85
N THR A 96 12.82 17.37 -7.76
CA THR A 96 12.32 17.98 -6.51
C THR A 96 10.97 17.40 -6.11
N ALA A 97 10.04 17.24 -7.07
CA ALA A 97 8.73 16.66 -6.81
C ALA A 97 8.86 15.17 -6.38
N ILE A 98 9.77 14.42 -7.01
CA ILE A 98 10.08 13.04 -6.63
C ILE A 98 10.64 12.98 -5.21
N ALA A 99 11.62 13.84 -4.86
CA ALA A 99 12.20 13.93 -3.52
C ALA A 99 11.12 14.17 -2.46
N HIS A 100 10.24 15.14 -2.70
CA HIS A 100 9.14 15.48 -1.80
C HIS A 100 8.16 14.32 -1.65
N HIS A 101 7.73 13.71 -2.76
CA HIS A 101 6.79 12.59 -2.73
C HIS A 101 7.33 11.38 -1.97
N LEU A 102 8.63 11.09 -2.11
CA LEU A 102 9.26 9.95 -1.45
C LEU A 102 9.75 10.25 -0.03
N GLY A 103 9.74 11.51 0.41
CA GLY A 103 10.28 11.92 1.71
C GLY A 103 11.78 11.70 1.83
N ILE A 104 12.55 11.86 0.74
CA ILE A 104 14.01 11.63 0.71
C ILE A 104 14.80 12.89 0.34
N SER A 105 16.08 12.93 0.74
CA SER A 105 16.96 14.05 0.42
C SER A 105 17.25 14.16 -1.09
N THR A 106 17.62 15.37 -1.54
CA THR A 106 18.03 15.62 -2.93
C THR A 106 19.20 14.73 -3.35
N ALA A 107 20.19 14.49 -2.45
CA ALA A 107 21.31 13.60 -2.73
C ALA A 107 20.87 12.15 -2.93
N SER A 108 19.91 11.66 -2.12
CA SER A 108 19.32 10.33 -2.29
C SER A 108 18.51 10.23 -3.57
N THR A 109 17.78 11.29 -3.94
CA THR A 109 17.02 11.36 -5.18
C THR A 109 17.94 11.29 -6.40
N THR A 110 19.07 12.02 -6.40
CA THR A 110 20.05 11.94 -7.48
C THR A 110 20.56 10.52 -7.69
N LYS A 111 20.98 9.84 -6.61
CA LYS A 111 21.45 8.44 -6.67
C LYS A 111 20.37 7.47 -7.16
N LEU A 112 19.12 7.68 -6.72
CA LEU A 112 17.97 6.90 -7.19
C LEU A 112 17.77 7.08 -8.69
N LEU A 113 17.74 8.32 -9.17
CA LEU A 113 17.54 8.63 -10.58
C LEU A 113 18.68 8.12 -11.46
N ASP A 114 19.93 8.21 -10.99
CA ASP A 114 21.10 7.66 -11.69
C ASP A 114 20.99 6.13 -11.85
N ARG A 115 20.53 5.45 -10.81
CA ARG A 115 20.29 4.00 -10.85
C ARG A 115 19.15 3.63 -11.80
N LEU A 116 18.02 4.34 -11.74
CA LEU A 116 16.88 4.09 -12.64
C LEU A 116 17.22 4.36 -14.11
N GLU A 117 17.98 5.39 -14.38
CA GLU A 117 18.45 5.72 -15.73
C GLU A 117 19.47 4.70 -16.22
N GLY A 118 20.48 4.36 -15.38
CA GLY A 118 21.47 3.33 -15.69
C GLY A 118 20.88 1.95 -15.94
N GLY A 119 19.75 1.62 -15.26
CA GLY A 119 18.97 0.40 -15.49
C GLY A 119 18.00 0.47 -16.66
N GLY A 120 17.91 1.60 -17.38
CA GLY A 120 16.98 1.79 -18.50
C GLY A 120 15.51 1.89 -18.08
N HIS A 121 15.23 2.21 -16.81
CA HIS A 121 13.88 2.31 -16.26
C HIS A 121 13.28 3.71 -16.41
N ALA A 122 14.11 4.74 -16.42
CA ALA A 122 13.70 6.13 -16.57
C ALA A 122 14.64 6.88 -17.52
N THR A 123 14.17 8.03 -18.02
CA THR A 123 14.94 8.98 -18.83
C THR A 123 14.85 10.36 -18.23
N ARG A 124 15.91 11.17 -18.44
CA ARG A 124 15.95 12.60 -18.09
C ARG A 124 15.83 13.42 -19.35
N GLU A 125 14.91 14.38 -19.36
CA GLU A 125 14.68 15.27 -20.47
C GLU A 125 14.62 16.73 -19.97
N PRO A 126 14.93 17.75 -20.82
CA PRO A 126 14.67 19.13 -20.47
C PRO A 126 13.20 19.36 -20.17
N HIS A 127 12.91 20.12 -19.12
CA HIS A 127 11.52 20.45 -18.80
C HIS A 127 10.90 21.32 -19.91
N PRO A 128 9.66 21.05 -20.35
CA PRO A 128 9.08 21.68 -21.54
C PRO A 128 8.95 23.21 -21.46
N THR A 129 8.82 23.75 -20.25
CA THR A 129 8.61 25.20 -20.02
C THR A 129 9.70 25.87 -19.20
N ASP A 130 10.52 25.12 -18.46
CA ASP A 130 11.62 25.64 -17.65
C ASP A 130 12.96 25.02 -18.07
N ARG A 131 13.75 25.79 -18.83
CA ARG A 131 15.05 25.34 -19.34
C ARG A 131 16.10 25.02 -18.27
N ARG A 132 15.85 25.35 -17.00
CA ARG A 132 16.74 25.07 -15.88
C ARG A 132 16.36 23.79 -15.14
N ALA A 133 15.18 23.26 -15.41
CA ALA A 133 14.66 22.06 -14.77
C ALA A 133 14.77 20.83 -15.70
N LEU A 134 14.78 19.68 -15.08
CA LEU A 134 14.68 18.38 -15.76
C LEU A 134 13.34 17.74 -15.46
N THR A 135 12.83 17.01 -16.43
CA THR A 135 11.68 16.10 -16.28
C THR A 135 12.18 14.67 -16.34
N ILE A 136 11.64 13.84 -15.47
CA ILE A 136 11.94 12.42 -15.39
C ILE A 136 10.73 11.68 -15.96
N SER A 137 10.97 10.79 -16.92
CA SER A 137 9.94 9.98 -17.54
C SER A 137 10.26 8.50 -17.37
N ILE A 138 9.23 7.68 -17.12
CA ILE A 138 9.37 6.22 -17.14
C ILE A 138 9.52 5.74 -18.57
N THR A 139 10.40 4.78 -18.83
CA THR A 139 10.53 4.20 -20.17
C THR A 139 9.30 3.36 -20.55
N PRO A 140 8.92 3.31 -21.83
CA PRO A 140 7.77 2.51 -22.28
C PRO A 140 7.90 1.02 -21.93
N ALA A 141 9.13 0.48 -21.96
CA ALA A 141 9.40 -0.91 -21.60
C ALA A 141 9.09 -1.16 -20.12
N THR A 142 9.61 -0.33 -19.24
CA THR A 142 9.38 -0.45 -17.79
C THR A 142 7.91 -0.22 -17.43
N LYS A 143 7.25 0.79 -18.05
CA LYS A 143 5.82 1.03 -17.84
C LYS A 143 4.99 -0.21 -18.21
N ARG A 144 5.28 -0.86 -19.31
CA ARG A 144 4.55 -2.07 -19.74
C ARG A 144 4.70 -3.18 -18.70
N VAL A 145 5.92 -3.46 -18.24
CA VAL A 145 6.18 -4.48 -17.21
C VAL A 145 5.48 -4.14 -15.90
N ALA A 146 5.55 -2.89 -15.45
CA ALA A 146 4.86 -2.43 -14.22
C ALA A 146 3.34 -2.59 -14.33
N MET A 147 2.75 -2.31 -15.48
CA MET A 147 1.31 -2.48 -15.71
C MET A 147 0.91 -3.95 -15.80
N GLU A 148 1.74 -4.81 -16.38
CA GLU A 148 1.48 -6.26 -16.47
C GLU A 148 1.62 -6.99 -15.14
N THR A 149 2.38 -6.44 -14.22
CA THR A 149 2.60 -6.98 -12.85
C THR A 149 1.72 -6.28 -11.83
N VAL A 150 2.22 -5.21 -11.23
CA VAL A 150 1.53 -4.47 -10.15
C VAL A 150 0.21 -3.89 -10.61
N GLY A 151 0.15 -3.35 -11.84
CA GLY A 151 -1.06 -2.73 -12.39
C GLY A 151 -2.24 -3.69 -12.47
N LYS A 152 -2.02 -4.93 -12.92
CA LYS A 152 -3.07 -5.97 -12.96
C LYS A 152 -3.58 -6.34 -11.56
N HIS A 153 -2.70 -6.39 -10.57
CA HIS A 153 -3.12 -6.68 -9.20
C HIS A 153 -3.93 -5.53 -8.60
N GLN A 154 -3.57 -4.28 -8.89
CA GLN A 154 -4.36 -3.12 -8.48
C GLN A 154 -5.75 -3.10 -9.13
N ALA A 155 -5.85 -3.45 -10.43
CA ALA A 155 -7.14 -3.57 -11.10
C ALA A 155 -8.06 -4.61 -10.44
N ARG A 156 -7.51 -5.76 -10.01
CA ARG A 156 -8.30 -6.78 -9.29
C ARG A 156 -8.87 -6.28 -7.97
N ARG A 157 -8.21 -5.36 -7.27
CA ARG A 157 -8.76 -4.73 -6.06
C ARG A 157 -10.02 -3.93 -6.37
N PHE A 158 -10.02 -3.20 -7.48
CA PHE A 158 -11.20 -2.49 -7.93
C PHE A 158 -12.37 -3.45 -8.15
N ASP A 159 -12.15 -4.61 -8.77
CA ASP A 159 -13.18 -5.62 -8.99
C ASP A 159 -13.78 -6.16 -7.69
N VAL A 160 -12.98 -6.32 -6.64
CA VAL A 160 -13.45 -6.73 -5.32
C VAL A 160 -14.35 -5.65 -4.71
N ALA A 161 -13.92 -4.39 -4.73
CA ALA A 161 -14.72 -3.28 -4.20
C ALA A 161 -15.98 -3.02 -5.04
N ALA A 162 -15.96 -3.29 -6.35
CA ALA A 162 -17.11 -3.13 -7.23
C ALA A 162 -18.26 -4.11 -6.95
N ARG A 163 -17.99 -5.23 -6.28
CA ARG A 163 -19.02 -6.22 -5.89
C ARG A 163 -19.89 -5.73 -4.73
N LEU A 164 -19.40 -4.79 -3.94
CA LEU A 164 -20.14 -4.19 -2.84
C LEU A 164 -21.22 -3.24 -3.38
N THR A 165 -22.33 -3.11 -2.67
CA THR A 165 -23.29 -2.04 -2.90
C THR A 165 -22.71 -0.66 -2.52
N SER A 166 -23.42 0.42 -2.84
CA SER A 166 -23.00 1.77 -2.45
C SER A 166 -22.94 1.95 -0.94
N GLU A 167 -23.95 1.40 -0.26
CA GLU A 167 -24.08 1.43 1.21
C GLU A 167 -22.95 0.64 1.87
N GLU A 168 -22.68 -0.58 1.40
CA GLU A 168 -21.57 -1.40 1.91
C GLU A 168 -20.21 -0.73 1.70
N ARG A 169 -20.00 -0.10 0.52
CA ARG A 169 -18.78 0.68 0.29
C ARG A 169 -18.63 1.85 1.25
N SER A 170 -19.73 2.53 1.60
CA SER A 170 -19.71 3.64 2.56
C SER A 170 -19.31 3.18 3.95
N VAL A 171 -19.83 2.02 4.40
CA VAL A 171 -19.44 1.42 5.69
C VAL A 171 -17.97 1.04 5.70
N VAL A 172 -17.51 0.34 4.66
CA VAL A 172 -16.09 -0.06 4.55
C VAL A 172 -15.17 1.16 4.49
N LEU A 173 -15.56 2.20 3.74
CA LEU A 173 -14.78 3.43 3.63
C LEU A 173 -14.64 4.13 4.98
N GLY A 174 -15.74 4.31 5.73
CA GLY A 174 -15.73 4.90 7.07
C GLY A 174 -14.82 4.10 8.01
N PHE A 175 -15.03 2.78 8.08
CA PHE A 175 -14.20 1.91 8.92
C PHE A 175 -12.70 2.02 8.61
N LEU A 176 -12.31 2.02 7.33
CA LEU A 176 -10.89 2.14 6.96
C LEU A 176 -10.31 3.53 7.25
N GLN A 177 -11.12 4.58 7.14
CA GLN A 177 -10.70 5.95 7.48
C GLN A 177 -10.50 6.10 8.98
N ASP A 178 -11.42 5.58 9.80
CA ASP A 178 -11.32 5.62 11.26
C ASP A 178 -10.08 4.82 11.73
N MET A 179 -9.88 3.62 11.18
CA MET A 179 -8.67 2.82 11.46
C MET A 179 -7.38 3.54 11.09
N ALA A 180 -7.36 4.25 9.97
CA ALA A 180 -6.17 5.00 9.55
C ALA A 180 -5.91 6.20 10.46
N ALA A 181 -6.96 6.86 10.93
CA ALA A 181 -6.85 7.98 11.87
C ALA A 181 -6.32 7.53 13.24
N GLU A 182 -6.81 6.40 13.77
CA GLU A 182 -6.33 5.86 15.05
C GLU A 182 -4.87 5.38 14.99
N LEU A 183 -4.40 4.95 13.81
CA LEU A 183 -3.03 4.50 13.62
C LEU A 183 -2.06 5.61 13.17
N ASP A 184 -2.53 6.86 13.08
CA ASP A 184 -1.68 7.97 12.68
C ASP A 184 -0.63 8.27 13.76
N VAL A 185 0.65 8.22 13.36
CA VAL A 185 1.79 8.46 14.25
C VAL A 185 1.73 9.86 14.89
N SER A 186 1.09 10.84 14.24
CA SER A 186 0.89 12.17 14.84
C SER A 186 0.03 12.16 16.10
N ASN A 187 -0.75 11.09 16.32
CA ASN A 187 -1.55 10.88 17.52
C ASN A 187 -0.81 10.07 18.60
N ALA A 188 0.43 9.65 18.34
CA ALA A 188 1.21 8.80 19.24
C ALA A 188 2.13 9.64 20.14
N GLU A 189 1.73 9.87 21.41
CA GLU A 189 2.51 10.66 22.38
C GLU A 189 3.97 10.18 22.53
N TRP A 190 4.23 8.88 22.35
CA TRP A 190 5.57 8.28 22.41
C TRP A 190 6.44 8.55 21.17
N ALA A 191 5.87 9.03 20.06
CA ALA A 191 6.60 9.28 18.82
C ALA A 191 7.26 10.67 18.78
N GLU A 192 6.92 11.57 19.73
CA GLU A 192 7.50 12.91 19.85
C GLU A 192 8.73 12.94 20.79
N ALA A 193 9.11 11.81 21.39
CA ALA A 193 10.27 11.63 22.25
C ALA A 193 11.48 11.14 21.45
#